data_d5f8783c8feca021f9e47436127efb20
#
_entry.id   d5f8783c8feca021f9e47436127efb20
#
_cell.length_a   1.000
_cell.length_b   1.000
_cell.length_c   1.000
_cell.angle_alpha   90.00
_cell.angle_beta   90.00
_cell.angle_gamma   90.00
#
_symmetry.space_group_name_H-M   'P 1'
#
loop_
_entity.id
_entity.type
_entity.pdbx_description
1 polymer ?
#
loop_
_entity_poly.entity_id
_entity_poly.type
_entity_poly.pdbx_seq_one_letter_code
_entity_poly.pdbx_strand_id
1 'polypeptide(L)'
;MKKIYLYTLLLGLVGLTSCEDDATPVLSVKANAILQELPKSDYVFTADNASEPFTVKWTPTDYGFQASTSYTVMLTNLANEKSVELGTTSANELSLTNENINLLMNDLNVYPGQKGELAISLDYSAYEGKLDSVAGNVIKFKATPYDPRTVNIDWDYAYVAVYKPAVTKAAANADWNWATAYMIGDVNGDGKYEGWVNFEEDNLIYKVLDGKTYEVLGEDQTVAKKGFYQISVVEGEVTQSANPVLWGVAGDATPKGWGEMTKLDYNSETRLWSKVIKLLAGKEFKFRADPEQWYGIATTNTNNDGGVLGGEENIKVIAEEDQTYLVTLNLTEVGKYSYTLEAVDFVPSTEFIYLPGDYQKDGTADASADDCLKIQSPGLDYIYTGTFVLYKDKSFNFYEDTDVYYGINGEIKWEEDGSKGTFNIQKNAGDKIKMDRSGNFRMDLDTKNLTGTITKAGWEVIGDATPGEWSAGTVMDYDPETKLWSITVTLKDGGMKFRKDGDWS
;
A
#
# COMPACT_ATOMS: atom_id res chain seq x y z
N MET A 1 81.38 2.96 54.37
CA MET A 1 82.30 3.61 53.41
C MET A 1 81.59 4.02 52.17
N LYS A 2 81.79 5.28 51.74
CA LYS A 2 81.47 5.93 50.46
C LYS A 2 80.10 6.59 50.39
N LYS A 3 80.09 7.81 50.76
CA LYS A 3 80.09 9.11 50.09
C LYS A 3 78.81 9.40 49.37
N ILE A 4 78.04 10.25 50.00
CA ILE A 4 76.91 11.03 49.55
C ILE A 4 77.46 12.19 48.74
N TYR A 5 76.97 12.40 47.51
CA TYR A 5 77.08 13.65 46.81
C TYR A 5 75.68 14.30 46.66
N LEU A 6 75.58 15.38 47.43
CA LEU A 6 74.44 16.29 47.39
C LEU A 6 74.68 17.27 46.20
N TYR A 7 73.81 17.16 45.15
CA TYR A 7 73.70 18.19 44.14
C TYR A 7 72.45 19.02 44.35
N THR A 8 72.68 20.18 44.91
CA THR A 8 71.64 21.24 44.90
C THR A 8 71.50 21.76 43.50
N LEU A 9 70.38 21.36 42.87
CA LEU A 9 69.96 21.95 41.58
C LEU A 9 69.01 23.10 41.87
N LEU A 10 69.46 24.31 41.53
CA LEU A 10 68.69 25.52 41.56
C LEU A 10 67.71 25.48 40.46
N LEU A 11 66.45 25.17 40.78
CA LEU A 11 65.34 25.26 39.83
C LEU A 11 64.89 26.71 39.73
N GLY A 12 65.23 27.36 38.61
CA GLY A 12 64.60 28.57 38.21
C GLY A 12 63.13 28.31 37.86
N LEU A 13 62.25 29.00 38.55
CA LEU A 13 60.82 29.09 38.18
C LEU A 13 60.76 29.80 36.82
N VAL A 14 60.74 29.04 35.76
CA VAL A 14 60.18 29.52 34.49
C VAL A 14 58.67 29.31 34.63
N GLY A 15 57.96 30.42 34.81
CA GLY A 15 56.53 30.44 34.69
C GLY A 15 56.12 30.04 33.27
N LEU A 16 55.73 28.78 33.09
CA LEU A 16 54.94 28.37 31.95
C LEU A 16 53.58 29.01 32.13
N THR A 17 53.41 30.22 31.63
CA THR A 17 52.07 30.66 31.23
C THR A 17 51.65 29.71 30.11
N SER A 18 50.99 28.64 30.42
CA SER A 18 50.18 27.94 29.47
C SER A 18 49.12 28.93 29.02
N CYS A 19 49.37 29.58 27.91
CA CYS A 19 48.25 30.01 27.08
C CYS A 19 47.56 28.72 26.69
N GLU A 20 46.53 28.39 27.36
CA GLU A 20 45.45 27.59 26.74
C GLU A 20 44.94 28.48 25.58
N ASP A 21 45.59 28.36 24.44
CA ASP A 21 44.94 28.69 23.21
C ASP A 21 43.76 27.73 23.13
N ASP A 22 42.59 28.20 23.50
CA ASP A 22 41.32 27.55 23.14
C ASP A 22 41.22 27.58 21.62
N ALA A 23 42.05 26.76 20.98
CA ALA A 23 42.08 26.59 19.52
C ALA A 23 40.94 25.66 19.05
N THR A 24 40.04 25.29 19.94
CA THR A 24 38.79 24.67 19.54
C THR A 24 37.85 25.78 19.04
N PRO A 25 37.52 25.83 17.75
CA PRO A 25 36.60 26.83 17.25
C PRO A 25 35.25 26.66 17.95
N VAL A 26 34.87 27.68 18.72
CA VAL A 26 33.52 27.69 19.31
C VAL A 26 32.53 27.89 18.17
N LEU A 27 31.70 26.89 17.95
CA LEU A 27 30.68 26.93 16.93
C LEU A 27 29.63 28.01 17.32
N SER A 28 29.68 29.14 16.66
CA SER A 28 28.71 30.24 16.82
C SER A 28 28.35 30.79 15.44
N VAL A 29 27.07 31.08 15.23
CA VAL A 29 26.61 31.69 13.99
C VAL A 29 27.08 33.14 13.93
N LYS A 30 27.96 33.48 12.96
CA LYS A 30 28.40 34.85 12.67
C LYS A 30 27.48 35.57 11.72
N ALA A 31 26.94 34.85 10.72
CA ALA A 31 25.89 35.34 9.84
C ALA A 31 24.91 34.20 9.53
N ASN A 32 23.62 34.49 9.62
CA ASN A 32 22.56 33.56 9.30
C ASN A 32 22.48 33.32 7.78
N ALA A 33 22.03 32.15 7.37
CA ALA A 33 21.59 31.91 6.02
C ALA A 33 20.44 32.86 5.67
N ILE A 34 20.45 33.40 4.45
CA ILE A 34 19.44 34.35 3.98
C ILE A 34 18.85 33.82 2.68
N LEU A 35 17.56 33.54 2.70
CA LEU A 35 16.79 33.19 1.52
C LEU A 35 16.80 34.32 0.51
N GLN A 36 17.03 33.99 -0.77
CA GLN A 36 16.93 34.92 -1.88
C GLN A 36 15.49 34.97 -2.38
N GLU A 37 15.06 36.14 -2.84
CA GLU A 37 13.71 36.32 -3.39
C GLU A 37 13.44 35.34 -4.55
N LEU A 38 12.23 34.81 -4.59
CA LEU A 38 11.78 33.97 -5.69
C LEU A 38 11.69 34.79 -7.00
N PRO A 39 11.91 34.16 -8.18
CA PRO A 39 11.76 34.81 -9.47
C PRO A 39 10.38 35.45 -9.72
N LYS A 40 9.35 34.90 -9.07
CA LYS A 40 7.96 35.40 -9.15
C LYS A 40 7.38 35.52 -7.75
N SER A 41 6.48 36.47 -7.55
CA SER A 41 5.70 36.62 -6.32
C SER A 41 4.32 35.98 -6.41
N ASP A 42 3.91 35.49 -7.58
CA ASP A 42 2.63 34.84 -7.85
C ASP A 42 2.84 33.72 -8.86
N TYR A 43 2.54 32.49 -8.47
CA TYR A 43 2.66 31.28 -9.25
C TYR A 43 1.28 30.72 -9.56
N VAL A 44 1.03 30.38 -10.81
CA VAL A 44 -0.11 29.60 -11.24
C VAL A 44 0.41 28.30 -11.79
N PHE A 45 0.16 27.20 -11.07
CA PHE A 45 0.55 25.88 -11.53
C PHE A 45 -0.47 25.35 -12.54
N THR A 46 0.03 24.71 -13.57
CA THR A 46 -0.77 24.13 -14.66
C THR A 46 -0.06 22.90 -15.22
N ALA A 47 -0.77 22.08 -15.98
CA ALA A 47 -0.16 20.93 -16.66
C ALA A 47 1.00 21.34 -17.58
N ASP A 48 0.90 22.51 -18.24
CA ASP A 48 1.91 22.99 -19.18
C ASP A 48 3.24 23.35 -18.51
N ASN A 49 3.20 23.81 -17.25
CA ASN A 49 4.41 24.20 -16.51
C ASN A 49 4.79 23.20 -15.39
N ALA A 50 4.16 22.06 -15.31
CA ALA A 50 4.34 21.06 -14.26
C ALA A 50 5.79 20.60 -14.09
N SER A 51 6.52 20.41 -15.20
CA SER A 51 7.92 19.99 -15.23
C SER A 51 8.95 21.11 -15.02
N GLU A 52 8.51 22.39 -15.02
CA GLU A 52 9.43 23.50 -14.78
C GLU A 52 9.98 23.46 -13.36
N PRO A 53 11.25 23.92 -13.16
CA PRO A 53 11.86 23.93 -11.84
C PRO A 53 11.31 25.04 -10.96
N PHE A 54 10.98 24.71 -9.72
CA PHE A 54 10.76 25.63 -8.61
C PHE A 54 11.99 25.58 -7.70
N THR A 55 12.82 26.62 -7.76
CA THR A 55 14.13 26.63 -7.08
C THR A 55 14.15 27.69 -6.00
N VAL A 56 14.48 27.26 -4.78
CA VAL A 56 14.72 28.11 -3.61
C VAL A 56 16.21 28.18 -3.39
N LYS A 57 16.75 29.41 -3.27
CA LYS A 57 18.19 29.69 -3.07
C LYS A 57 18.43 30.50 -1.82
N TRP A 58 19.61 30.34 -1.23
CA TRP A 58 20.03 31.12 -0.05
C TRP A 58 21.52 31.33 0.00
N THR A 59 21.96 32.31 0.78
CA THR A 59 23.37 32.46 1.15
C THR A 59 23.70 31.48 2.28
N PRO A 60 24.89 30.87 2.28
CA PRO A 60 25.24 29.91 3.34
C PRO A 60 25.36 30.61 4.71
N THR A 61 25.14 29.83 5.78
CA THR A 61 25.44 30.25 7.13
C THR A 61 26.94 30.41 7.32
N ASP A 62 27.38 31.51 7.96
CA ASP A 62 28.78 31.74 8.32
C ASP A 62 29.01 31.41 9.83
N TYR A 63 29.84 30.46 10.10
CA TYR A 63 30.33 30.10 11.44
C TYR A 63 31.73 30.64 11.72
N GLY A 64 32.32 31.37 10.79
CA GLY A 64 33.71 31.83 10.86
C GLY A 64 34.77 30.79 10.51
N PHE A 65 34.31 29.58 10.16
CA PHE A 65 35.11 28.47 9.62
C PHE A 65 34.17 27.54 8.82
N GLN A 66 34.77 26.64 8.05
CA GLN A 66 33.98 25.71 7.25
C GLN A 66 33.34 24.64 8.14
N ALA A 67 32.02 24.64 8.21
CA ALA A 67 31.21 23.62 8.90
C ALA A 67 30.24 22.95 7.94
N SER A 68 30.00 21.66 8.14
CA SER A 68 28.92 20.95 7.46
C SER A 68 27.59 21.42 8.01
N THR A 69 26.75 22.00 7.15
CA THR A 69 25.44 22.54 7.50
C THR A 69 24.38 21.76 6.74
N SER A 70 23.33 21.36 7.43
CA SER A 70 22.11 20.81 6.85
C SER A 70 21.03 21.90 6.87
N TYR A 71 20.40 22.12 5.73
CA TYR A 71 19.34 23.10 5.54
C TYR A 71 18.02 22.39 5.27
N THR A 72 16.98 22.71 6.03
CA THR A 72 15.63 22.23 5.82
C THR A 72 14.74 23.36 5.35
N VAL A 73 14.14 23.23 4.18
CA VAL A 73 13.25 24.21 3.58
C VAL A 73 11.82 23.84 3.92
N MET A 74 11.09 24.76 4.55
CA MET A 74 9.69 24.59 4.91
C MET A 74 8.79 25.49 4.08
N LEU A 75 7.61 24.97 3.71
CA LEU A 75 6.54 25.72 3.06
C LEU A 75 5.35 25.82 4.03
N THR A 76 4.86 27.03 4.27
CA THR A 76 3.78 27.30 5.21
C THR A 76 2.64 28.04 4.53
N ASN A 77 1.41 27.63 4.76
CA ASN A 77 0.21 28.39 4.41
C ASN A 77 -0.08 29.42 5.51
N LEU A 78 -0.03 30.70 5.16
CA LEU A 78 -0.21 31.81 6.10
C LEU A 78 -1.66 31.94 6.63
N ALA A 79 -2.62 31.33 5.98
CA ALA A 79 -4.03 31.40 6.39
C ALA A 79 -4.39 30.45 7.55
N ASN A 80 -3.69 29.30 7.66
CA ASN A 80 -3.99 28.25 8.64
C ASN A 80 -2.77 27.75 9.40
N GLU A 81 -1.58 28.32 9.14
CA GLU A 81 -0.29 28.01 9.76
C GLU A 81 0.19 26.55 9.55
N LYS A 82 -0.45 25.79 8.65
CA LYS A 82 0.06 24.46 8.27
C LYS A 82 1.37 24.59 7.52
N SER A 83 2.30 23.68 7.81
CA SER A 83 3.63 23.67 7.22
C SER A 83 3.97 22.26 6.71
N VAL A 84 4.72 22.20 5.62
CA VAL A 84 5.25 20.97 5.04
C VAL A 84 6.73 21.17 4.69
N GLU A 85 7.52 20.12 4.85
CA GLU A 85 8.92 20.13 4.44
C GLU A 85 9.00 19.99 2.91
N LEU A 86 9.70 20.92 2.26
CA LEU A 86 10.05 20.80 0.85
C LEU A 86 11.24 19.89 0.63
N GLY A 87 12.15 19.83 1.59
CA GLY A 87 13.30 18.95 1.58
C GLY A 87 14.46 19.45 2.42
N THR A 88 15.43 18.56 2.63
CA THR A 88 16.66 18.83 3.37
C THR A 88 17.87 18.62 2.46
N THR A 89 18.85 19.55 2.52
CA THR A 89 20.06 19.52 1.69
C THR A 89 21.25 20.17 2.40
N SER A 90 22.47 19.82 2.00
CA SER A 90 23.70 20.55 2.37
C SER A 90 24.14 21.59 1.33
N ALA A 91 23.45 21.67 0.19
CA ALA A 91 23.69 22.69 -0.82
C ALA A 91 23.07 24.03 -0.41
N ASN A 92 23.33 25.09 -1.20
CA ASN A 92 22.75 26.42 -0.99
C ASN A 92 21.53 26.68 -1.88
N GLU A 93 20.94 25.62 -2.40
CA GLU A 93 19.70 25.65 -3.15
C GLU A 93 18.95 24.31 -3.02
N LEU A 94 17.63 24.38 -3.14
CA LEU A 94 16.73 23.24 -3.27
C LEU A 94 15.88 23.47 -4.53
N SER A 95 15.86 22.50 -5.42
CA SER A 95 15.06 22.55 -6.64
C SER A 95 14.10 21.36 -6.68
N LEU A 96 12.81 21.65 -6.85
CA LEU A 96 11.72 20.71 -7.08
C LEU A 96 11.05 21.05 -8.40
N THR A 97 10.17 20.19 -8.90
CA THR A 97 9.30 20.57 -10.02
C THR A 97 8.09 21.37 -9.52
N ASN A 98 7.48 22.16 -10.40
CA ASN A 98 6.21 22.81 -10.09
C ASN A 98 5.12 21.79 -9.71
N GLU A 99 5.14 20.60 -10.31
CA GLU A 99 4.23 19.51 -9.96
C GLU A 99 4.39 19.07 -8.49
N ASN A 100 5.64 18.92 -8.02
CA ASN A 100 5.88 18.56 -6.61
C ASN A 100 5.32 19.63 -5.67
N ILE A 101 5.56 20.92 -5.97
CA ILE A 101 5.00 22.01 -5.15
C ILE A 101 3.47 22.02 -5.23
N ASN A 102 2.91 21.84 -6.41
CA ASN A 102 1.46 21.75 -6.62
C ASN A 102 0.81 20.69 -5.74
N LEU A 103 1.38 19.49 -5.68
CA LEU A 103 0.86 18.40 -4.86
C LEU A 103 1.01 18.67 -3.35
N LEU A 104 2.14 19.24 -2.91
CA LEU A 104 2.37 19.60 -1.51
C LEU A 104 1.41 20.69 -1.00
N MET A 105 0.87 21.52 -1.87
CA MET A 105 -0.15 22.52 -1.49
C MET A 105 -1.43 21.88 -0.96
N ASN A 106 -1.69 20.61 -1.31
CA ASN A 106 -2.79 19.86 -0.73
C ASN A 106 -2.66 19.71 0.79
N ASP A 107 -1.47 19.35 1.29
CA ASP A 107 -1.21 19.14 2.72
C ASP A 107 -1.29 20.46 3.50
N LEU A 108 -1.19 21.58 2.80
CA LEU A 108 -1.37 22.93 3.31
C LEU A 108 -2.83 23.43 3.23
N ASN A 109 -3.78 22.61 2.76
CA ASN A 109 -5.17 22.98 2.52
C ASN A 109 -5.31 24.19 1.57
N VAL A 110 -4.52 24.21 0.49
CA VAL A 110 -4.72 25.14 -0.62
C VAL A 110 -5.36 24.35 -1.76
N TYR A 111 -6.58 24.73 -2.11
CA TYR A 111 -7.39 23.97 -3.06
C TYR A 111 -7.15 24.39 -4.51
N PRO A 112 -7.30 23.48 -5.49
CA PRO A 112 -7.16 23.78 -6.91
C PRO A 112 -8.00 24.98 -7.35
N GLY A 113 -7.39 25.90 -8.11
CA GLY A 113 -8.03 27.15 -8.54
C GLY A 113 -8.12 28.23 -7.46
N GLN A 114 -7.85 27.94 -6.20
CA GLN A 114 -7.83 28.93 -5.12
C GLN A 114 -6.40 29.44 -4.86
N LYS A 115 -6.30 30.74 -4.71
CA LYS A 115 -5.00 31.39 -4.46
C LYS A 115 -4.65 31.34 -2.98
N GLY A 116 -3.58 30.61 -2.64
CA GLY A 116 -2.98 30.58 -1.30
C GLY A 116 -1.93 31.65 -1.10
N GLU A 117 -1.84 32.19 0.12
CA GLU A 117 -0.72 33.01 0.58
C GLU A 117 0.26 32.15 1.35
N LEU A 118 1.45 31.98 0.83
CA LEU A 118 2.45 31.02 1.28
C LEU A 118 3.72 31.73 1.75
N ALA A 119 4.46 31.05 2.62
CA ALA A 119 5.77 31.49 3.08
C ALA A 119 6.77 30.33 2.97
N ILE A 120 7.99 30.64 2.53
CA ILE A 120 9.14 29.76 2.64
C ILE A 120 9.99 30.21 3.80
N SER A 121 10.31 29.29 4.71
CA SER A 121 11.32 29.46 5.75
C SER A 121 12.45 28.44 5.58
N LEU A 122 13.58 28.76 6.17
CA LEU A 122 14.78 27.95 6.11
C LEU A 122 15.28 27.72 7.54
N ASP A 123 15.22 26.47 7.97
CA ASP A 123 15.89 26.04 9.19
C ASP A 123 17.24 25.41 8.82
N TYR A 124 18.22 25.55 9.71
CA TYR A 124 19.51 24.94 9.47
C TYR A 124 20.18 24.52 10.75
N SER A 125 20.94 23.45 10.67
CA SER A 125 21.73 22.92 11.79
C SER A 125 23.13 22.56 11.32
N ALA A 126 24.06 22.63 12.24
CA ALA A 126 25.41 22.16 12.02
C ALA A 126 25.75 21.06 13.01
N TYR A 127 26.78 20.24 12.67
CA TYR A 127 27.31 19.20 13.55
C TYR A 127 26.29 18.13 13.94
N GLU A 128 25.59 17.56 12.94
CA GLU A 128 24.62 16.48 13.15
C GLU A 128 23.52 16.81 14.16
N GLY A 129 23.01 18.04 14.14
CA GLY A 129 21.91 18.46 15.00
C GLY A 129 22.29 18.78 16.44
N LYS A 130 23.59 18.93 16.77
CA LYS A 130 24.06 19.34 18.10
C LYS A 130 23.93 20.83 18.39
N LEU A 131 23.63 21.63 17.37
CA LEU A 131 23.22 23.02 17.51
C LEU A 131 21.73 23.15 17.25
N ASP A 132 21.10 24.02 18.04
CA ASP A 132 19.71 24.41 17.79
C ASP A 132 19.60 25.02 16.39
N SER A 133 18.57 24.62 15.64
CA SER A 133 18.28 25.21 14.35
C SER A 133 17.93 26.68 14.51
N VAL A 134 18.51 27.51 13.65
CA VAL A 134 18.26 28.94 13.62
C VAL A 134 17.49 29.27 12.35
N ALA A 135 16.28 29.81 12.49
CA ALA A 135 15.49 30.22 11.35
C ALA A 135 16.16 31.38 10.60
N GLY A 136 16.25 31.26 9.27
CA GLY A 136 16.65 32.36 8.38
C GLY A 136 15.54 33.40 8.21
N ASN A 137 15.63 34.22 7.17
CA ASN A 137 14.51 35.09 6.79
C ASN A 137 13.38 34.27 6.15
N VAL A 138 12.21 34.88 6.00
CA VAL A 138 11.01 34.29 5.39
C VAL A 138 10.68 35.01 4.09
N ILE A 139 10.38 34.26 3.03
CA ILE A 139 9.90 34.80 1.76
C ILE A 139 8.42 34.50 1.62
N LYS A 140 7.64 35.51 1.28
CA LYS A 140 6.19 35.36 1.06
C LYS A 140 5.87 35.44 -0.42
N PHE A 141 4.98 34.56 -0.88
CA PHE A 141 4.52 34.54 -2.26
C PHE A 141 3.08 34.00 -2.31
N LYS A 142 2.49 34.08 -3.49
CA LYS A 142 1.14 33.51 -3.76
C LYS A 142 1.28 32.37 -4.72
N ALA A 143 0.41 31.35 -4.54
CA ALA A 143 0.35 30.25 -5.49
C ALA A 143 -1.08 29.73 -5.64
N THR A 144 -1.41 29.30 -6.85
CA THR A 144 -2.69 28.68 -7.18
C THR A 144 -2.43 27.29 -7.73
N PRO A 145 -2.81 26.21 -7.03
CA PRO A 145 -2.67 24.86 -7.52
C PRO A 145 -3.75 24.50 -8.54
N TYR A 146 -3.53 23.38 -9.23
CA TYR A 146 -4.52 22.73 -10.09
C TYR A 146 -4.61 21.24 -9.74
N ASP A 147 -5.74 20.61 -10.04
CA ASP A 147 -5.87 19.16 -9.98
C ASP A 147 -5.54 18.58 -11.36
N PRO A 148 -4.48 17.75 -11.51
CA PRO A 148 -4.12 17.14 -12.80
C PRO A 148 -5.26 16.34 -13.43
N ARG A 149 -6.16 15.78 -12.63
CA ARG A 149 -7.31 14.98 -13.10
C ARG A 149 -8.38 15.80 -13.80
N THR A 150 -8.41 17.13 -13.55
CA THR A 150 -9.41 18.05 -14.14
C THR A 150 -8.91 18.70 -15.44
N VAL A 151 -7.72 18.36 -15.90
CA VAL A 151 -7.18 18.86 -17.14
C VAL A 151 -7.95 18.23 -18.32
N ASN A 152 -8.49 19.08 -19.21
CA ASN A 152 -9.28 18.68 -20.40
C ASN A 152 -10.60 17.95 -20.10
N ILE A 153 -11.22 18.20 -18.94
CA ILE A 153 -12.62 17.83 -18.72
C ILE A 153 -13.51 19.05 -18.96
N ASP A 154 -14.67 18.83 -19.55
CA ASP A 154 -15.67 19.84 -19.90
C ASP A 154 -17.01 19.65 -19.17
N TRP A 155 -17.02 18.74 -18.18
CA TRP A 155 -18.16 18.42 -17.33
C TRP A 155 -17.94 18.87 -15.88
N ASP A 156 -19.04 19.01 -15.14
CA ASP A 156 -19.00 19.36 -13.72
C ASP A 156 -18.66 18.15 -12.85
N TYR A 157 -17.87 18.38 -11.79
CA TYR A 157 -17.38 17.32 -10.92
C TYR A 157 -17.48 17.70 -9.42
N ALA A 158 -17.42 16.67 -8.60
CA ALA A 158 -17.38 16.81 -7.15
C ALA A 158 -16.34 15.85 -6.55
N TYR A 159 -15.82 16.21 -5.36
CA TYR A 159 -14.91 15.39 -4.59
C TYR A 159 -15.63 14.63 -3.50
N VAL A 160 -15.29 13.37 -3.29
CA VAL A 160 -15.74 12.56 -2.17
C VAL A 160 -14.62 12.52 -1.13
N ALA A 161 -14.77 13.30 -0.08
CA ALA A 161 -13.81 13.41 1.03
C ALA A 161 -14.17 12.43 2.14
N VAL A 162 -13.30 11.47 2.41
CA VAL A 162 -13.51 10.38 3.38
C VAL A 162 -12.77 10.67 4.69
N TYR A 163 -13.39 10.42 5.83
CA TYR A 163 -12.77 10.59 7.15
C TYR A 163 -13.31 9.61 8.20
N LYS A 164 -12.55 9.44 9.29
CA LYS A 164 -12.93 8.52 10.38
C LYS A 164 -13.89 9.18 11.38
N PRO A 165 -14.83 8.44 11.99
CA PRO A 165 -15.82 8.98 12.92
C PRO A 165 -15.25 9.67 14.18
N ALA A 166 -14.02 9.30 14.58
CA ALA A 166 -13.36 9.89 15.75
C ALA A 166 -12.89 11.34 15.55
N VAL A 167 -12.88 11.83 14.31
CA VAL A 167 -12.52 13.20 13.97
C VAL A 167 -13.73 14.08 14.21
N THR A 168 -13.60 15.13 15.03
CA THR A 168 -14.71 16.04 15.27
C THR A 168 -15.15 16.70 13.97
N LYS A 169 -16.46 17.01 13.85
CA LYS A 169 -17.05 17.59 12.63
C LYS A 169 -16.31 18.87 12.15
N ALA A 170 -15.71 19.64 13.06
CA ALA A 170 -14.92 20.82 12.74
C ALA A 170 -13.54 20.46 12.11
N ALA A 171 -12.90 19.40 12.57
CA ALA A 171 -11.63 18.93 12.01
C ALA A 171 -11.82 18.22 10.66
N ALA A 172 -12.95 17.55 10.45
CA ALA A 172 -13.27 16.89 9.18
C ALA A 172 -13.36 17.85 7.97
N ASN A 173 -13.68 19.13 8.22
CA ASN A 173 -13.70 20.15 7.18
C ASN A 173 -12.31 20.72 6.86
N ALA A 174 -11.31 20.46 7.71
CA ALA A 174 -9.99 21.08 7.62
C ALA A 174 -8.92 20.17 6.97
N ASP A 175 -9.15 18.87 6.87
CA ASP A 175 -8.07 17.90 6.60
C ASP A 175 -8.38 16.88 5.47
N TRP A 176 -9.29 17.20 4.57
CA TRP A 176 -9.44 16.34 3.39
C TRP A 176 -8.35 16.63 2.34
N ASN A 177 -7.94 15.59 1.65
CA ASN A 177 -6.89 15.64 0.64
C ASN A 177 -7.51 15.58 -0.76
N TRP A 178 -7.51 16.71 -1.48
CA TRP A 178 -8.07 16.76 -2.82
C TRP A 178 -7.31 15.88 -3.83
N ALA A 179 -5.99 15.72 -3.68
CA ALA A 179 -5.19 14.93 -4.60
C ALA A 179 -5.51 13.43 -4.52
N THR A 180 -5.94 12.94 -3.36
CA THR A 180 -6.30 11.53 -3.12
C THR A 180 -7.79 11.28 -3.01
N ALA A 181 -8.61 12.35 -2.88
CA ALA A 181 -10.07 12.24 -2.85
C ALA A 181 -10.59 11.59 -4.12
N TYR A 182 -11.64 10.80 -4.00
CA TYR A 182 -12.35 10.29 -5.17
C TYR A 182 -13.08 11.43 -5.86
N MET A 183 -13.19 11.32 -7.18
CA MET A 183 -14.00 12.22 -7.99
C MET A 183 -15.26 11.50 -8.45
N ILE A 184 -16.35 12.24 -8.53
CA ILE A 184 -17.59 11.88 -9.22
C ILE A 184 -17.94 13.01 -10.18
N GLY A 185 -18.69 12.75 -11.24
CA GLY A 185 -18.93 13.79 -12.26
C GLY A 185 -20.23 13.65 -13.03
N ASP A 186 -20.70 14.78 -13.55
CA ASP A 186 -21.83 14.87 -14.47
C ASP A 186 -21.31 14.81 -15.91
N VAL A 187 -20.85 13.62 -16.32
CA VAL A 187 -20.18 13.40 -17.61
C VAL A 187 -21.10 13.58 -18.81
N ASN A 188 -22.38 13.32 -18.63
CA ASN A 188 -23.38 13.38 -19.70
C ASN A 188 -24.24 14.68 -19.68
N GLY A 189 -24.02 15.56 -18.69
CA GLY A 189 -24.71 16.85 -18.58
C GLY A 189 -26.18 16.75 -18.18
N ASP A 190 -26.56 15.68 -17.47
CA ASP A 190 -27.94 15.44 -17.01
C ASP A 190 -28.25 16.02 -15.62
N GLY A 191 -27.27 16.66 -14.99
CA GLY A 191 -27.36 17.22 -13.63
C GLY A 191 -27.09 16.19 -12.53
N LYS A 192 -26.65 14.98 -12.87
CA LYS A 192 -26.32 13.91 -11.93
C LYS A 192 -24.84 13.66 -11.89
N TYR A 193 -24.21 13.85 -10.74
CA TYR A 193 -22.84 13.45 -10.49
C TYR A 193 -22.81 11.97 -10.10
N GLU A 194 -21.99 11.19 -10.75
CA GLU A 194 -21.84 9.76 -10.45
C GLU A 194 -20.37 9.33 -10.46
N GLY A 195 -20.05 8.33 -9.64
CA GLY A 195 -18.74 7.72 -9.66
C GLY A 195 -18.60 6.57 -8.67
N TRP A 196 -17.46 5.89 -8.74
CA TRP A 196 -17.13 4.74 -7.94
C TRP A 196 -16.11 5.09 -6.88
N VAL A 197 -16.41 4.72 -5.63
CA VAL A 197 -15.58 5.03 -4.45
C VAL A 197 -15.28 3.76 -3.70
N ASN A 198 -14.00 3.48 -3.43
CA ASN A 198 -13.60 2.39 -2.56
C ASN A 198 -13.38 2.90 -1.14
N PHE A 199 -14.15 2.40 -0.19
CA PHE A 199 -13.94 2.64 1.22
C PHE A 199 -13.10 1.50 1.81
N GLU A 200 -11.92 1.80 2.31
CA GLU A 200 -10.94 0.80 2.74
C GLU A 200 -11.19 0.23 4.15
N GLU A 201 -12.02 0.91 4.95
CA GLU A 201 -12.36 0.51 6.33
C GLU A 201 -13.87 0.54 6.55
N ASP A 202 -14.32 -0.19 7.58
CA ASP A 202 -15.69 -0.16 8.05
C ASP A 202 -15.98 1.14 8.84
N ASN A 203 -17.23 1.57 8.85
CA ASN A 203 -17.71 2.71 9.63
C ASN A 203 -17.02 4.05 9.29
N LEU A 204 -16.77 4.30 8.02
CA LEU A 204 -16.25 5.58 7.52
C LEU A 204 -17.39 6.58 7.31
N ILE A 205 -17.07 7.86 7.43
CA ILE A 205 -17.94 8.98 7.08
C ILE A 205 -17.34 9.67 5.85
N TYR A 206 -18.18 10.18 4.96
CA TYR A 206 -17.72 10.99 3.85
C TYR A 206 -18.64 12.19 3.61
N LYS A 207 -18.08 13.20 2.94
CA LYS A 207 -18.77 14.36 2.38
C LYS A 207 -18.54 14.42 0.90
N VAL A 208 -19.51 15.00 0.21
CA VAL A 208 -19.33 15.38 -1.19
C VAL A 208 -19.15 16.90 -1.25
N LEU A 209 -18.13 17.34 -1.97
CA LEU A 209 -17.77 18.74 -2.14
C LEU A 209 -17.82 19.11 -3.60
N ASP A 210 -18.49 20.22 -3.93
CA ASP A 210 -18.48 20.77 -5.30
C ASP A 210 -17.02 20.96 -5.78
N GLY A 211 -16.74 20.56 -6.99
CA GLY A 211 -15.38 20.55 -7.52
C GLY A 211 -14.77 21.93 -7.77
N LYS A 212 -15.58 22.98 -7.85
CA LYS A 212 -15.14 24.36 -8.14
C LYS A 212 -15.25 25.27 -6.93
N THR A 213 -16.34 25.18 -6.17
CA THR A 213 -16.59 26.05 -5.01
C THR A 213 -16.14 25.45 -3.70
N TYR A 214 -15.96 24.10 -3.62
CA TYR A 214 -15.69 23.32 -2.42
C TYR A 214 -16.78 23.40 -1.35
N GLU A 215 -17.95 23.89 -1.70
CA GLU A 215 -19.14 23.83 -0.86
C GLU A 215 -19.61 22.38 -0.70
N VAL A 216 -20.09 22.07 0.52
CA VAL A 216 -20.59 20.73 0.83
C VAL A 216 -21.92 20.52 0.11
N LEU A 217 -22.02 19.46 -0.69
CA LEU A 217 -23.24 19.01 -1.32
C LEU A 217 -23.93 17.99 -0.41
N GLY A 218 -25.16 18.28 -0.01
CA GLY A 218 -25.95 17.43 0.86
C GLY A 218 -25.42 17.29 2.30
N GLU A 219 -25.78 16.20 2.96
CA GLU A 219 -25.36 15.88 4.31
C GLU A 219 -24.23 14.86 4.35
N ASP A 220 -23.54 14.76 5.51
CA ASP A 220 -22.53 13.72 5.75
C ASP A 220 -23.17 12.33 5.63
N GLN A 221 -22.52 11.44 4.90
CA GLN A 221 -22.95 10.06 4.70
C GLN A 221 -22.08 9.10 5.50
N THR A 222 -22.63 7.95 5.87
CA THR A 222 -21.91 6.90 6.60
C THR A 222 -21.88 5.61 5.78
N VAL A 223 -20.72 5.00 5.70
CA VAL A 223 -20.50 3.68 5.11
C VAL A 223 -20.26 2.67 6.23
N ALA A 224 -21.17 1.73 6.41
CA ALA A 224 -21.08 0.73 7.47
C ALA A 224 -20.03 -0.36 7.19
N LYS A 225 -19.82 -0.70 5.92
CA LYS A 225 -18.91 -1.76 5.48
C LYS A 225 -17.94 -1.24 4.44
N LYS A 226 -16.68 -1.65 4.54
CA LYS A 226 -15.68 -1.39 3.50
C LYS A 226 -16.06 -2.01 2.17
N GLY A 227 -15.58 -1.43 1.07
CA GLY A 227 -15.77 -1.93 -0.28
C GLY A 227 -16.10 -0.82 -1.27
N PHE A 228 -16.46 -1.22 -2.47
CA PHE A 228 -16.80 -0.31 -3.57
C PHE A 228 -18.27 0.09 -3.52
N TYR A 229 -18.52 1.39 -3.63
CA TYR A 229 -19.86 1.95 -3.68
C TYR A 229 -20.01 2.87 -4.88
N GLN A 230 -21.16 2.83 -5.52
CA GLN A 230 -21.56 3.90 -6.42
C GLN A 230 -22.08 5.06 -5.58
N ILE A 231 -21.52 6.24 -5.77
CA ILE A 231 -21.99 7.48 -5.17
C ILE A 231 -22.65 8.33 -6.25
N SER A 232 -23.80 8.91 -5.93
CA SER A 232 -24.50 9.82 -6.82
C SER A 232 -24.97 11.06 -6.07
N VAL A 233 -25.00 12.21 -6.78
CA VAL A 233 -25.59 13.46 -6.28
C VAL A 233 -26.56 14.00 -7.31
N VAL A 234 -27.79 14.25 -6.91
CA VAL A 234 -28.84 14.87 -7.73
C VAL A 234 -29.47 16.00 -6.92
N GLU A 235 -29.48 17.21 -7.45
CA GLU A 235 -30.08 18.39 -6.78
C GLU A 235 -29.56 18.59 -5.33
N GLY A 236 -28.31 18.22 -5.07
CA GLY A 236 -27.68 18.29 -3.74
C GLY A 236 -28.03 17.13 -2.80
N GLU A 237 -28.85 16.16 -3.21
CA GLU A 237 -29.09 14.94 -2.47
C GLU A 237 -28.02 13.89 -2.78
N VAL A 238 -27.28 13.46 -1.77
CA VAL A 238 -26.22 12.44 -1.88
C VAL A 238 -26.82 11.06 -1.60
N THR A 239 -26.63 10.14 -2.52
CA THR A 239 -27.04 8.74 -2.39
C THR A 239 -25.88 7.79 -2.64
N GLN A 240 -25.98 6.58 -2.10
CA GLN A 240 -24.98 5.51 -2.30
C GLN A 240 -25.66 4.17 -2.53
N SER A 241 -24.97 3.23 -3.18
CA SER A 241 -25.43 1.84 -3.25
C SER A 241 -25.62 1.26 -1.85
N ALA A 242 -26.66 0.43 -1.66
CA ALA A 242 -27.03 -0.09 -0.32
C ALA A 242 -25.97 -1.03 0.28
N ASN A 243 -25.20 -1.71 -0.56
CA ASN A 243 -24.14 -2.64 -0.20
C ASN A 243 -22.91 -2.38 -1.06
N PRO A 244 -21.73 -2.87 -0.63
CA PRO A 244 -20.54 -2.87 -1.48
C PRO A 244 -20.80 -3.63 -2.77
N VAL A 245 -20.37 -3.05 -3.88
CA VAL A 245 -20.55 -3.58 -5.22
C VAL A 245 -19.36 -4.43 -5.63
N LEU A 246 -19.60 -5.60 -6.19
CA LEU A 246 -18.59 -6.46 -6.77
C LEU A 246 -18.57 -6.30 -8.28
N TRP A 247 -17.37 -6.31 -8.85
CA TRP A 247 -17.19 -6.23 -10.29
C TRP A 247 -16.76 -7.57 -10.87
N GLY A 248 -17.23 -7.85 -12.08
CA GLY A 248 -16.87 -9.04 -12.82
C GLY A 248 -17.17 -8.92 -14.29
N VAL A 249 -17.00 -10.01 -15.01
CA VAL A 249 -17.36 -10.17 -16.42
C VAL A 249 -18.40 -11.27 -16.57
N ALA A 250 -19.35 -11.07 -17.46
CA ALA A 250 -20.34 -12.08 -17.81
C ALA A 250 -20.60 -12.03 -19.31
N GLY A 251 -20.85 -13.18 -19.91
CA GLY A 251 -21.05 -13.33 -21.34
C GLY A 251 -20.70 -14.71 -21.86
N ASP A 252 -21.11 -15.04 -23.07
CA ASP A 252 -20.81 -16.32 -23.70
C ASP A 252 -19.32 -16.62 -23.82
N ALA A 253 -18.47 -15.56 -23.77
CA ALA A 253 -17.02 -15.69 -23.76
C ALA A 253 -16.47 -16.11 -22.40
N THR A 254 -17.22 -16.01 -21.31
CA THR A 254 -16.75 -16.23 -19.95
C THR A 254 -17.14 -17.59 -19.40
N PRO A 255 -16.42 -18.14 -18.37
CA PRO A 255 -16.70 -19.47 -17.84
C PRO A 255 -18.12 -19.69 -17.32
N LYS A 256 -18.80 -18.62 -16.86
CA LYS A 256 -20.12 -18.68 -16.25
C LYS A 256 -21.26 -18.17 -17.16
N GLY A 257 -20.94 -17.79 -18.39
CA GLY A 257 -21.92 -17.27 -19.35
C GLY A 257 -22.57 -15.97 -18.88
N TRP A 258 -23.80 -15.66 -19.38
CA TRP A 258 -24.55 -14.44 -19.03
C TRP A 258 -25.25 -14.52 -17.67
N GLY A 259 -25.48 -15.71 -17.16
CA GLY A 259 -26.28 -15.92 -15.94
C GLY A 259 -25.55 -15.55 -14.64
N GLU A 260 -24.27 -15.77 -14.59
CA GLU A 260 -23.45 -15.50 -13.41
C GLU A 260 -22.13 -14.81 -13.80
N MET A 261 -21.74 -13.79 -13.06
CA MET A 261 -20.47 -13.12 -13.37
C MET A 261 -19.25 -13.89 -12.84
N THR A 262 -18.19 -13.88 -13.62
CA THR A 262 -16.85 -14.22 -13.16
C THR A 262 -16.27 -12.99 -12.46
N LYS A 263 -16.16 -13.04 -11.12
CA LYS A 263 -15.73 -11.90 -10.31
C LYS A 263 -14.29 -11.54 -10.58
N LEU A 264 -13.98 -10.27 -10.62
CA LEU A 264 -12.64 -9.71 -10.64
C LEU A 264 -12.15 -9.45 -9.20
N ASP A 265 -10.85 -9.43 -9.02
CA ASP A 265 -10.19 -9.14 -7.76
C ASP A 265 -9.68 -7.69 -7.77
N TYR A 266 -9.93 -6.94 -6.68
CA TYR A 266 -9.50 -5.56 -6.55
C TYR A 266 -8.13 -5.46 -5.90
N ASN A 267 -7.22 -4.72 -6.54
CA ASN A 267 -5.92 -4.39 -5.98
C ASN A 267 -5.95 -2.94 -5.47
N SER A 268 -5.79 -2.74 -4.16
CA SER A 268 -5.85 -1.41 -3.51
C SER A 268 -4.65 -0.51 -3.84
N GLU A 269 -3.49 -1.09 -4.16
CA GLU A 269 -2.28 -0.32 -4.52
C GLU A 269 -2.41 0.29 -5.92
N THR A 270 -2.85 -0.52 -6.89
CA THR A 270 -3.05 -0.06 -8.28
C THR A 270 -4.42 0.56 -8.52
N ARG A 271 -5.37 0.33 -7.62
CA ARG A 271 -6.81 0.71 -7.73
C ARG A 271 -7.50 0.09 -8.95
N LEU A 272 -7.00 -1.04 -9.42
CA LEU A 272 -7.55 -1.76 -10.57
C LEU A 272 -8.26 -3.03 -10.12
N TRP A 273 -9.26 -3.42 -10.91
CA TRP A 273 -9.88 -4.73 -10.84
C TRP A 273 -9.27 -5.62 -11.90
N SER A 274 -8.84 -6.82 -11.56
CA SER A 274 -8.28 -7.73 -12.56
C SER A 274 -8.49 -9.20 -12.21
N LYS A 275 -8.45 -10.04 -13.24
CA LYS A 275 -8.40 -11.50 -13.09
C LYS A 275 -7.89 -12.15 -14.35
N VAL A 276 -7.16 -13.25 -14.17
CA VAL A 276 -6.80 -14.12 -15.28
C VAL A 276 -7.97 -15.03 -15.60
N ILE A 277 -8.49 -14.95 -16.84
CA ILE A 277 -9.71 -15.64 -17.26
C ILE A 277 -9.48 -16.27 -18.64
N LYS A 278 -9.85 -17.54 -18.79
CA LYS A 278 -9.94 -18.15 -20.13
C LYS A 278 -11.20 -17.62 -20.82
N LEU A 279 -11.03 -16.95 -21.96
CA LEU A 279 -12.11 -16.42 -22.78
C LEU A 279 -12.25 -17.23 -24.07
N LEU A 280 -13.51 -17.46 -24.48
CA LEU A 280 -13.85 -18.22 -25.69
C LEU A 280 -13.76 -17.34 -26.93
N ALA A 281 -13.03 -17.82 -27.94
CA ALA A 281 -12.82 -17.12 -29.20
C ALA A 281 -14.13 -16.81 -29.96
N GLY A 282 -14.23 -15.61 -30.50
CA GLY A 282 -15.37 -15.15 -31.28
C GLY A 282 -16.66 -14.90 -30.48
N LYS A 283 -16.63 -15.16 -29.17
CA LYS A 283 -17.74 -14.92 -28.23
C LYS A 283 -17.65 -13.54 -27.62
N GLU A 284 -18.66 -13.17 -26.83
CA GLU A 284 -18.85 -11.82 -26.33
C GLU A 284 -19.05 -11.80 -24.81
N PHE A 285 -18.70 -10.67 -24.18
CA PHE A 285 -18.94 -10.42 -22.77
C PHE A 285 -19.16 -8.92 -22.51
N LYS A 286 -19.61 -8.60 -21.31
CA LYS A 286 -19.65 -7.24 -20.72
C LYS A 286 -19.06 -7.25 -19.32
N PHE A 287 -18.64 -6.10 -18.85
CA PHE A 287 -18.43 -5.91 -17.42
C PHE A 287 -19.76 -5.76 -16.71
N ARG A 288 -19.83 -6.31 -15.50
CA ARG A 288 -21.02 -6.28 -14.67
C ARG A 288 -20.66 -5.85 -13.26
N ALA A 289 -21.39 -4.86 -12.75
CA ALA A 289 -21.41 -4.52 -11.33
C ALA A 289 -22.64 -5.18 -10.69
N ASP A 290 -22.44 -5.89 -9.57
CA ASP A 290 -23.54 -6.53 -8.86
C ASP A 290 -24.38 -5.47 -8.10
N PRO A 291 -25.74 -5.43 -8.10
CA PRO A 291 -26.58 -6.55 -8.54
C PRO A 291 -26.86 -6.65 -10.02
N GLU A 292 -26.87 -5.58 -10.82
CA GLU A 292 -27.22 -5.73 -12.25
C GLU A 292 -26.94 -4.49 -13.11
N GLN A 293 -25.82 -3.83 -12.91
CA GLN A 293 -25.38 -2.77 -13.81
C GLN A 293 -24.40 -3.32 -14.83
N TRP A 294 -24.67 -3.07 -16.12
CA TRP A 294 -23.90 -3.58 -17.23
C TRP A 294 -23.10 -2.47 -17.91
N TYR A 295 -21.85 -2.75 -18.22
CA TYR A 295 -20.95 -1.84 -18.88
C TYR A 295 -20.34 -2.49 -20.12
N GLY A 296 -20.73 -1.98 -21.25
CA GLY A 296 -20.21 -2.34 -22.57
C GLY A 296 -19.39 -1.20 -23.18
N ILE A 297 -19.20 -1.26 -24.48
CA ILE A 297 -18.45 -0.31 -25.30
C ILE A 297 -19.37 0.44 -26.25
N ALA A 298 -18.97 1.61 -26.74
CA ALA A 298 -19.78 2.43 -27.62
C ALA A 298 -19.85 1.87 -29.05
N THR A 299 -18.80 1.19 -29.51
CA THR A 299 -18.70 0.56 -30.81
C THR A 299 -17.98 -0.79 -30.70
N THR A 300 -18.42 -1.78 -31.47
CA THR A 300 -17.79 -3.11 -31.49
C THR A 300 -16.29 -3.00 -31.70
N ASN A 301 -15.54 -3.65 -30.81
CA ASN A 301 -14.07 -3.68 -30.86
C ASN A 301 -13.57 -4.50 -32.06
N THR A 302 -12.41 -4.12 -32.59
CA THR A 302 -11.75 -4.79 -33.70
C THR A 302 -10.47 -5.52 -33.32
N ASN A 303 -10.05 -5.39 -32.07
CA ASN A 303 -8.89 -6.05 -31.45
C ASN A 303 -9.16 -6.33 -29.97
N ASN A 304 -8.19 -6.94 -29.28
CA ASN A 304 -8.26 -7.24 -27.84
C ASN A 304 -7.41 -6.29 -26.98
N ASP A 305 -6.91 -5.17 -27.53
CA ASP A 305 -6.01 -4.28 -26.77
C ASP A 305 -6.69 -3.59 -25.59
N GLY A 306 -8.02 -3.52 -25.63
CA GLY A 306 -8.85 -2.85 -24.62
C GLY A 306 -9.71 -1.76 -25.21
N GLY A 307 -10.35 -0.97 -24.36
CA GLY A 307 -11.25 0.09 -24.79
C GLY A 307 -11.86 0.89 -23.65
N VAL A 308 -12.63 1.91 -24.02
CA VAL A 308 -13.39 2.75 -23.09
C VAL A 308 -14.78 2.17 -22.92
N LEU A 309 -15.22 2.08 -21.66
CA LEU A 309 -16.56 1.64 -21.29
C LEU A 309 -17.54 2.82 -21.29
N GLY A 310 -18.81 2.54 -21.43
CA GLY A 310 -19.89 3.54 -21.38
C GLY A 310 -20.87 3.41 -22.53
N GLY A 311 -20.86 2.30 -23.28
CA GLY A 311 -21.80 2.00 -24.35
C GLY A 311 -22.60 0.73 -24.09
N GLU A 312 -23.49 0.43 -25.06
CA GLU A 312 -24.41 -0.71 -25.01
C GLU A 312 -23.88 -1.96 -25.71
N GLU A 313 -22.81 -1.83 -26.53
CA GLU A 313 -22.27 -2.95 -27.28
C GLU A 313 -21.47 -3.92 -26.40
N ASN A 314 -21.51 -5.20 -26.78
CA ASN A 314 -20.71 -6.21 -26.13
C ASN A 314 -19.24 -6.13 -26.56
N ILE A 315 -18.35 -6.57 -25.69
CA ILE A 315 -16.93 -6.75 -26.01
C ILE A 315 -16.75 -8.13 -26.64
N LYS A 316 -16.23 -8.17 -27.85
CA LYS A 316 -16.00 -9.41 -28.59
C LYS A 316 -14.55 -9.89 -28.39
N VAL A 317 -14.36 -11.17 -28.11
CA VAL A 317 -13.03 -11.79 -28.05
C VAL A 317 -12.54 -12.07 -29.46
N ILE A 318 -11.56 -11.29 -29.95
CA ILE A 318 -11.00 -11.38 -31.29
C ILE A 318 -9.79 -12.33 -31.25
N ALA A 319 -10.03 -13.62 -31.38
CA ALA A 319 -9.01 -14.66 -31.39
C ALA A 319 -9.43 -15.81 -32.32
N GLU A 320 -8.46 -16.58 -32.82
CA GLU A 320 -8.71 -17.77 -33.64
C GLU A 320 -9.11 -18.97 -32.80
N GLU A 321 -8.61 -19.05 -31.57
CA GLU A 321 -8.91 -20.10 -30.60
C GLU A 321 -9.08 -19.52 -29.19
N ASP A 322 -9.65 -20.33 -28.30
CA ASP A 322 -9.85 -19.95 -26.89
C ASP A 322 -8.52 -19.64 -26.24
N GLN A 323 -8.42 -18.50 -25.59
CA GLN A 323 -7.18 -18.01 -24.99
C GLN A 323 -7.41 -17.44 -23.59
N THR A 324 -6.35 -17.51 -22.79
CA THR A 324 -6.34 -16.91 -21.44
C THR A 324 -5.87 -15.47 -21.50
N TYR A 325 -6.58 -14.59 -20.79
CA TYR A 325 -6.28 -13.18 -20.71
C TYR A 325 -6.21 -12.72 -19.25
N LEU A 326 -5.29 -11.83 -18.94
CA LEU A 326 -5.43 -10.93 -17.81
C LEU A 326 -6.44 -9.85 -18.21
N VAL A 327 -7.63 -9.95 -17.65
CA VAL A 327 -8.71 -8.98 -17.84
C VAL A 327 -8.57 -7.92 -16.77
N THR A 328 -8.37 -6.66 -17.17
CA THR A 328 -8.24 -5.54 -16.22
C THR A 328 -9.34 -4.51 -16.47
N LEU A 329 -9.96 -4.03 -15.38
CA LEU A 329 -10.96 -2.96 -15.39
C LEU A 329 -10.41 -1.77 -14.58
N ASN A 330 -10.41 -0.59 -15.18
CA ASN A 330 -10.00 0.66 -14.57
C ASN A 330 -11.20 1.60 -14.41
N LEU A 331 -11.53 1.92 -13.16
CA LEU A 331 -12.61 2.82 -12.75
C LEU A 331 -12.07 4.08 -12.04
N THR A 332 -10.77 4.37 -12.16
CA THR A 332 -10.13 5.48 -11.44
C THR A 332 -10.43 6.86 -12.05
N GLU A 333 -10.72 6.91 -13.35
CA GLU A 333 -11.05 8.14 -14.07
C GLU A 333 -12.51 8.18 -14.44
N VAL A 334 -13.27 9.05 -13.79
CA VAL A 334 -14.69 9.29 -14.11
C VAL A 334 -14.81 9.76 -15.57
N GLY A 335 -15.79 9.21 -16.29
CA GLY A 335 -15.99 9.50 -17.71
C GLY A 335 -15.03 8.81 -18.68
N LYS A 336 -14.02 8.09 -18.17
CA LYS A 336 -13.02 7.36 -18.96
C LYS A 336 -12.78 5.96 -18.42
N TYR A 337 -13.79 5.32 -17.85
CA TYR A 337 -13.68 3.93 -17.43
C TYR A 337 -13.20 3.06 -18.59
N SER A 338 -12.23 2.22 -18.33
CA SER A 338 -11.58 1.47 -19.40
C SER A 338 -11.24 0.05 -18.98
N TYR A 339 -10.92 -0.78 -19.95
CA TYR A 339 -10.46 -2.14 -19.74
C TYR A 339 -9.28 -2.47 -20.64
N THR A 340 -8.52 -3.49 -20.26
CA THR A 340 -7.51 -4.12 -21.13
C THR A 340 -7.66 -5.64 -21.10
N LEU A 341 -7.26 -6.30 -22.19
CA LEU A 341 -7.15 -7.74 -22.33
C LEU A 341 -5.71 -8.07 -22.71
N GLU A 342 -4.92 -8.56 -21.79
CA GLU A 342 -3.56 -8.98 -22.05
C GLU A 342 -3.51 -10.49 -22.15
N ALA A 343 -3.10 -11.02 -23.31
CA ALA A 343 -2.98 -12.44 -23.52
C ALA A 343 -1.85 -13.02 -22.65
N VAL A 344 -2.13 -14.12 -21.96
CA VAL A 344 -1.17 -14.81 -21.10
C VAL A 344 -1.04 -16.28 -21.50
N ASP A 345 0.20 -16.76 -21.59
CA ASP A 345 0.52 -18.10 -22.07
C ASP A 345 0.40 -19.19 -20.97
N PHE A 346 -0.62 -19.10 -20.12
CA PHE A 346 -0.90 -20.16 -19.15
C PHE A 346 -2.40 -20.32 -18.90
N VAL A 347 -2.80 -21.53 -18.50
CA VAL A 347 -4.14 -21.80 -17.97
C VAL A 347 -4.10 -21.52 -16.48
N PRO A 348 -4.91 -20.58 -15.95
CA PRO A 348 -4.90 -20.29 -14.53
C PRO A 348 -5.43 -21.49 -13.74
N SER A 349 -4.84 -21.74 -12.56
CA SER A 349 -5.40 -22.65 -11.58
C SER A 349 -6.65 -22.04 -10.92
N THR A 350 -7.35 -22.82 -10.10
CA THR A 350 -8.34 -22.27 -9.18
C THR A 350 -7.66 -21.35 -8.17
N GLU A 351 -8.41 -20.38 -7.64
CA GLU A 351 -7.90 -19.44 -6.63
C GLU A 351 -7.63 -20.14 -5.30
N PHE A 352 -8.52 -21.06 -4.91
CA PHE A 352 -8.45 -21.78 -3.65
C PHE A 352 -8.50 -23.28 -3.84
N ILE A 353 -7.83 -23.98 -2.94
CA ILE A 353 -8.06 -25.39 -2.64
C ILE A 353 -8.55 -25.48 -1.20
N TYR A 354 -9.66 -26.20 -1.01
CA TYR A 354 -10.29 -26.44 0.28
C TYR A 354 -9.76 -27.72 0.90
N LEU A 355 -9.68 -27.76 2.23
CA LEU A 355 -9.14 -28.89 2.99
C LEU A 355 -10.23 -29.49 3.91
N PRO A 356 -11.36 -30.00 3.38
CA PRO A 356 -12.36 -30.60 4.25
C PRO A 356 -11.80 -31.80 5.01
N GLY A 357 -12.13 -31.88 6.30
CA GLY A 357 -11.56 -32.89 7.16
C GLY A 357 -12.33 -33.12 8.47
N ASP A 358 -11.95 -34.18 9.19
CA ASP A 358 -12.57 -34.54 10.47
C ASP A 358 -12.17 -33.62 11.66
N TYR A 359 -11.41 -32.58 11.40
CA TYR A 359 -11.11 -31.48 12.35
C TYR A 359 -12.27 -30.48 12.48
N GLN A 360 -13.20 -30.46 11.50
CA GLN A 360 -14.35 -29.55 11.52
C GLN A 360 -15.28 -29.86 12.67
N LYS A 361 -16.07 -28.86 13.13
CA LYS A 361 -16.84 -28.91 14.40
C LYS A 361 -17.74 -30.11 14.58
N ASP A 362 -18.41 -30.56 13.54
CA ASP A 362 -19.31 -31.69 13.55
C ASP A 362 -18.63 -33.02 13.17
N GLY A 363 -17.33 -32.99 12.89
CA GLY A 363 -16.56 -34.14 12.40
C GLY A 363 -16.89 -34.54 10.96
N THR A 364 -17.72 -33.75 10.25
CA THR A 364 -18.10 -34.00 8.87
C THR A 364 -17.19 -33.19 7.96
N ALA A 365 -16.52 -33.84 7.00
CA ALA A 365 -15.70 -33.19 6.03
C ALA A 365 -16.57 -32.46 4.99
N ASP A 366 -16.70 -31.13 5.10
CA ASP A 366 -17.52 -30.29 4.24
C ASP A 366 -16.69 -29.10 3.72
N ALA A 367 -16.45 -29.06 2.41
CA ALA A 367 -15.70 -27.97 1.75
C ALA A 367 -16.46 -26.63 1.74
N SER A 368 -17.78 -26.65 1.89
CA SER A 368 -18.63 -25.45 1.92
C SER A 368 -18.78 -24.83 3.29
N ALA A 369 -18.37 -25.52 4.36
CA ALA A 369 -18.51 -25.03 5.73
C ALA A 369 -17.57 -23.86 6.04
N ASP A 370 -18.04 -22.92 6.86
CA ASP A 370 -17.27 -21.72 7.26
C ASP A 370 -15.95 -22.05 7.99
N ASP A 371 -15.87 -23.19 8.64
CA ASP A 371 -14.70 -23.69 9.35
C ASP A 371 -13.78 -24.58 8.49
N CYS A 372 -14.05 -24.72 7.19
CA CYS A 372 -13.18 -25.42 6.27
C CYS A 372 -11.91 -24.62 6.00
N LEU A 373 -10.76 -25.24 6.27
CA LEU A 373 -9.46 -24.66 5.94
C LEU A 373 -9.29 -24.56 4.42
N LYS A 374 -8.54 -23.56 3.95
CA LYS A 374 -8.24 -23.38 2.54
C LYS A 374 -6.84 -22.81 2.33
N ILE A 375 -6.23 -23.16 1.22
CA ILE A 375 -4.98 -22.60 0.72
C ILE A 375 -5.26 -21.84 -0.56
N GLN A 376 -4.50 -20.77 -0.81
CA GLN A 376 -4.70 -19.86 -1.93
C GLN A 376 -3.53 -19.92 -2.92
N SER A 377 -3.82 -19.81 -4.21
CA SER A 377 -2.83 -19.58 -5.27
C SER A 377 -2.86 -18.10 -5.66
N PRO A 378 -2.00 -17.24 -5.09
CA PRO A 378 -2.00 -15.81 -5.39
C PRO A 378 -1.66 -15.53 -6.87
N GLY A 379 -0.81 -16.35 -7.47
CA GLY A 379 -0.42 -16.26 -8.89
C GLY A 379 -1.31 -17.02 -9.84
N LEU A 380 -2.31 -17.75 -9.36
CA LEU A 380 -3.12 -18.69 -10.14
C LEU A 380 -2.27 -19.68 -10.97
N ASP A 381 -1.11 -20.06 -10.44
CA ASP A 381 -0.02 -20.77 -11.10
C ASP A 381 0.12 -22.25 -10.67
N TYR A 382 -0.94 -22.77 -10.02
CA TYR A 382 -0.99 -24.12 -9.43
C TYR A 382 -0.19 -24.27 -8.13
N ILE A 383 0.42 -23.19 -7.62
CA ILE A 383 1.11 -23.15 -6.34
C ILE A 383 0.18 -22.52 -5.31
N TYR A 384 -0.22 -23.30 -4.31
CA TYR A 384 -1.13 -22.88 -3.26
C TYR A 384 -0.42 -22.82 -1.92
N THR A 385 -0.70 -21.82 -1.12
CA THR A 385 -0.10 -21.64 0.20
C THR A 385 -1.14 -21.23 1.23
N GLY A 386 -0.93 -21.64 2.47
CA GLY A 386 -1.75 -21.23 3.61
C GLY A 386 -1.12 -21.63 4.93
N THR A 387 -1.44 -20.90 6.00
CA THR A 387 -0.95 -21.18 7.36
C THR A 387 -2.12 -21.34 8.30
N PHE A 388 -2.14 -22.46 9.03
CA PHE A 388 -3.25 -22.79 9.94
C PHE A 388 -2.83 -23.84 10.96
N VAL A 389 -3.66 -24.01 11.99
CA VAL A 389 -3.48 -25.03 13.02
C VAL A 389 -3.98 -26.37 12.52
N LEU A 390 -3.13 -27.39 12.59
CA LEU A 390 -3.48 -28.79 12.33
C LEU A 390 -3.40 -29.59 13.62
N TYR A 391 -4.22 -30.63 13.73
CA TYR A 391 -4.36 -31.43 14.94
C TYR A 391 -3.91 -32.86 14.70
N LYS A 392 -3.17 -33.42 15.67
CA LYS A 392 -2.77 -34.82 15.66
C LYS A 392 -3.97 -35.74 15.48
N ASP A 393 -3.80 -36.80 14.73
CA ASP A 393 -4.80 -37.83 14.41
C ASP A 393 -5.97 -37.33 13.57
N LYS A 394 -6.05 -36.04 13.22
CA LYS A 394 -7.02 -35.50 12.29
C LYS A 394 -6.57 -35.66 10.85
N SER A 395 -7.53 -35.79 9.95
CA SER A 395 -7.27 -36.04 8.53
C SER A 395 -8.11 -35.14 7.63
N PHE A 396 -7.59 -34.84 6.45
CA PHE A 396 -8.22 -34.04 5.42
C PHE A 396 -7.78 -34.45 4.02
N ASN A 397 -8.50 -33.99 2.99
CA ASN A 397 -8.10 -34.04 1.59
C ASN A 397 -8.05 -32.62 1.03
N PHE A 398 -7.48 -32.48 -0.17
CA PHE A 398 -7.51 -31.22 -0.92
C PHE A 398 -8.62 -31.27 -1.98
N TYR A 399 -9.51 -30.29 -1.99
CA TYR A 399 -10.58 -30.18 -2.97
C TYR A 399 -10.45 -28.88 -3.76
N GLU A 400 -10.21 -29.01 -5.06
CA GLU A 400 -10.18 -27.92 -6.01
C GLU A 400 -11.59 -27.54 -6.46
N ASP A 401 -12.48 -28.56 -6.61
CA ASP A 401 -13.89 -28.45 -6.97
C ASP A 401 -14.61 -29.72 -6.44
N THR A 402 -15.92 -29.77 -6.59
CA THR A 402 -16.75 -30.94 -6.17
C THR A 402 -16.26 -32.26 -6.79
N ASP A 403 -15.75 -32.20 -8.01
CA ASP A 403 -15.32 -33.38 -8.79
C ASP A 403 -13.79 -33.54 -8.89
N VAL A 404 -13.04 -32.59 -8.34
CA VAL A 404 -11.57 -32.59 -8.40
C VAL A 404 -10.99 -32.52 -6.99
N TYR A 405 -10.38 -33.61 -6.57
CA TYR A 405 -9.67 -33.67 -5.30
C TYR A 405 -8.27 -34.27 -5.44
N TYR A 406 -7.46 -34.09 -4.43
CA TYR A 406 -6.13 -34.68 -4.32
C TYR A 406 -6.00 -35.36 -2.95
N GLY A 407 -5.53 -36.59 -2.97
CA GLY A 407 -5.14 -37.33 -1.78
C GLY A 407 -3.63 -37.54 -1.74
N ILE A 408 -3.11 -37.94 -0.58
CA ILE A 408 -1.68 -38.24 -0.44
C ILE A 408 -1.34 -39.57 -1.12
N ASN A 409 -0.17 -39.61 -1.76
CA ASN A 409 0.44 -40.81 -2.29
C ASN A 409 1.59 -41.25 -1.37
N GLY A 410 1.32 -42.13 -0.42
CA GLY A 410 2.25 -42.57 0.60
C GLY A 410 2.11 -41.78 1.92
N GLU A 411 3.21 -41.47 2.55
CA GLU A 411 3.26 -40.79 3.85
C GLU A 411 4.00 -39.46 3.78
N ILE A 412 3.78 -38.59 4.78
CA ILE A 412 4.59 -37.38 4.95
C ILE A 412 5.98 -37.78 5.44
N LYS A 413 6.99 -37.40 4.67
CA LYS A 413 8.40 -37.60 5.03
C LYS A 413 8.93 -36.39 5.75
N TRP A 414 9.05 -36.49 7.06
CA TRP A 414 9.58 -35.43 7.91
C TRP A 414 11.09 -35.41 7.91
N GLU A 415 11.67 -34.22 8.00
CA GLU A 415 13.08 -34.01 8.32
C GLU A 415 13.35 -34.49 9.76
N GLU A 416 14.61 -34.77 10.10
CA GLU A 416 15.01 -35.35 11.38
C GLU A 416 14.58 -34.49 12.58
N ASP A 417 14.64 -33.17 12.43
CA ASP A 417 14.22 -32.20 13.44
C ASP A 417 12.66 -31.99 13.46
N GLY A 418 11.96 -32.58 12.53
CA GLY A 418 10.50 -32.46 12.40
C GLY A 418 9.99 -31.07 12.01
N SER A 419 10.87 -30.19 11.53
CA SER A 419 10.52 -28.80 11.14
C SER A 419 9.75 -28.74 9.83
N LYS A 420 10.07 -29.67 8.89
CA LYS A 420 9.49 -29.72 7.55
C LYS A 420 9.16 -31.14 7.14
N GLY A 421 8.00 -31.32 6.55
CA GLY A 421 7.55 -32.56 5.94
C GLY A 421 7.32 -32.36 4.44
N THR A 422 7.64 -33.38 3.63
CA THR A 422 7.34 -33.42 2.20
C THR A 422 6.45 -34.59 1.86
N PHE A 423 5.59 -34.44 0.84
CA PHE A 423 4.69 -35.50 0.40
C PHE A 423 4.34 -35.35 -1.08
N ASN A 424 3.89 -36.45 -1.69
CA ASN A 424 3.31 -36.44 -3.03
C ASN A 424 1.79 -36.57 -2.94
N ILE A 425 1.11 -36.02 -3.94
CA ILE A 425 -0.35 -36.12 -4.07
C ILE A 425 -0.74 -36.84 -5.37
N GLN A 426 -1.98 -37.28 -5.45
CA GLN A 426 -2.59 -37.84 -6.65
C GLN A 426 -3.94 -37.17 -6.89
N LYS A 427 -4.18 -36.78 -8.15
CA LYS A 427 -5.46 -36.21 -8.58
C LYS A 427 -6.53 -37.28 -8.65
N ASN A 428 -7.69 -37.00 -8.05
CA ASN A 428 -8.85 -37.89 -7.95
C ASN A 428 -8.53 -39.30 -7.43
N ALA A 429 -7.51 -39.40 -6.59
CA ALA A 429 -7.02 -40.64 -5.99
C ALA A 429 -6.22 -40.32 -4.70
N GLY A 430 -5.74 -41.37 -4.05
CA GLY A 430 -4.92 -41.28 -2.85
C GLY A 430 -5.72 -41.27 -1.55
N ASP A 431 -5.01 -41.42 -0.45
CA ASP A 431 -5.57 -41.44 0.88
C ASP A 431 -5.73 -40.03 1.47
N LYS A 432 -6.50 -39.93 2.56
CA LYS A 432 -6.54 -38.69 3.35
C LYS A 432 -5.18 -38.46 3.98
N ILE A 433 -4.79 -37.20 4.03
CA ILE A 433 -3.62 -36.79 4.82
C ILE A 433 -3.99 -36.85 6.29
N LYS A 434 -3.31 -37.71 7.05
CA LYS A 434 -3.44 -37.81 8.49
C LYS A 434 -2.24 -37.18 9.17
N MET A 435 -2.49 -36.24 10.07
CA MET A 435 -1.44 -35.59 10.85
C MET A 435 -0.99 -36.49 12.02
N ASP A 436 0.34 -36.66 12.16
CA ASP A 436 0.96 -37.41 13.28
C ASP A 436 1.26 -36.50 14.50
N ARG A 437 1.07 -35.18 14.33
CA ARG A 437 1.34 -34.14 15.32
C ARG A 437 0.39 -32.96 15.22
N SER A 438 0.21 -32.23 16.32
CA SER A 438 -0.50 -30.94 16.35
C SER A 438 0.49 -29.79 16.22
N GLY A 439 0.05 -28.65 15.73
CA GLY A 439 0.86 -27.43 15.65
C GLY A 439 0.31 -26.42 14.65
N ASN A 440 1.00 -25.30 14.54
CA ASN A 440 0.76 -24.32 13.49
C ASN A 440 1.73 -24.59 12.33
N PHE A 441 1.18 -24.75 11.13
CA PHE A 441 1.93 -25.16 9.95
C PHE A 441 1.58 -24.28 8.76
N ARG A 442 2.61 -23.92 7.99
CA ARG A 442 2.46 -23.47 6.62
C ARG A 442 2.43 -24.70 5.71
N MET A 443 1.45 -24.72 4.83
CA MET A 443 1.33 -25.72 3.79
C MET A 443 1.51 -25.07 2.43
N ASP A 444 2.39 -25.64 1.62
CA ASP A 444 2.56 -25.28 0.21
C ASP A 444 2.24 -26.51 -0.64
N LEU A 445 1.38 -26.35 -1.65
CA LEU A 445 0.91 -27.40 -2.54
C LEU A 445 1.14 -27.02 -3.99
N ASP A 446 1.80 -27.86 -4.75
CA ASP A 446 1.98 -27.75 -6.20
C ASP A 446 1.14 -28.82 -6.89
N THR A 447 -0.03 -28.44 -7.41
CA THR A 447 -0.93 -29.38 -8.07
C THR A 447 -0.53 -29.72 -9.49
N LYS A 448 0.37 -28.93 -10.09
CA LYS A 448 0.95 -29.23 -11.41
C LYS A 448 2.00 -30.31 -11.33
N ASN A 449 2.88 -30.25 -10.33
CA ASN A 449 3.94 -31.24 -10.10
C ASN A 449 3.53 -32.34 -9.12
N LEU A 450 2.32 -32.25 -8.56
CA LEU A 450 1.73 -33.22 -7.61
C LEU A 450 2.56 -33.41 -6.35
N THR A 451 3.07 -32.33 -5.79
CA THR A 451 3.90 -32.31 -4.58
C THR A 451 3.35 -31.35 -3.54
N GLY A 452 3.69 -31.58 -2.28
CA GLY A 452 3.37 -30.68 -1.19
C GLY A 452 4.44 -30.65 -0.10
N THR A 453 4.43 -29.57 0.66
CA THR A 453 5.27 -29.44 1.86
C THR A 453 4.43 -28.92 3.03
N ILE A 454 4.79 -29.38 4.22
CA ILE A 454 4.25 -28.86 5.49
C ILE A 454 5.43 -28.39 6.31
N THR A 455 5.46 -27.13 6.70
CA THR A 455 6.55 -26.53 7.47
C THR A 455 6.00 -25.94 8.75
N LYS A 456 6.63 -26.16 9.90
CA LYS A 456 6.27 -25.44 11.14
C LYS A 456 6.34 -23.95 10.88
N ALA A 457 5.35 -23.21 11.32
CA ALA A 457 5.21 -21.77 11.08
C ALA A 457 4.84 -21.05 12.37
N GLY A 458 5.20 -19.77 12.46
CA GLY A 458 4.85 -18.91 13.57
C GLY A 458 6.05 -18.34 14.32
N TRP A 459 5.99 -18.31 15.65
CA TRP A 459 7.06 -17.72 16.46
C TRP A 459 8.34 -18.56 16.46
N GLU A 460 9.48 -17.89 16.44
CA GLU A 460 10.80 -18.48 16.50
C GLU A 460 11.74 -17.69 17.44
N VAL A 461 12.73 -18.37 17.98
CA VAL A 461 13.83 -17.75 18.73
C VAL A 461 15.06 -17.66 17.85
N ILE A 462 15.75 -16.51 17.89
CA ILE A 462 16.92 -16.22 17.05
C ILE A 462 17.88 -15.32 17.81
N GLY A 463 19.18 -15.48 17.62
CA GLY A 463 20.21 -14.66 18.26
C GLY A 463 21.45 -15.42 18.64
N ASP A 464 22.49 -14.72 19.08
CA ASP A 464 23.79 -15.32 19.46
C ASP A 464 23.65 -16.46 20.49
N ALA A 465 22.64 -16.40 21.35
CA ALA A 465 22.35 -17.41 22.34
C ALA A 465 21.76 -18.70 21.76
N THR A 466 21.23 -18.69 20.55
CA THR A 466 20.51 -19.82 19.94
C THR A 466 21.39 -20.64 19.00
N PRO A 467 21.04 -21.91 18.68
CA PRO A 467 21.85 -22.76 17.81
C PRO A 467 22.12 -22.19 16.41
N GLY A 468 21.15 -21.48 15.83
CA GLY A 468 21.26 -20.88 14.49
C GLY A 468 21.81 -19.46 14.47
N GLU A 469 22.15 -18.92 15.63
CA GLU A 469 22.61 -17.54 15.83
C GLU A 469 21.64 -16.53 15.19
N TRP A 470 22.14 -15.47 14.52
CA TRP A 470 21.33 -14.49 13.81
C TRP A 470 20.98 -14.92 12.37
N SER A 471 21.49 -16.05 11.90
CA SER A 471 21.28 -16.53 10.52
C SER A 471 20.04 -17.41 10.36
N ALA A 472 19.67 -18.17 11.38
CA ALA A 472 18.50 -19.07 11.34
C ALA A 472 17.76 -19.09 12.67
N GLY A 473 16.44 -18.79 12.62
CA GLY A 473 15.57 -18.92 13.79
C GLY A 473 15.21 -20.38 14.06
N THR A 474 15.00 -20.73 15.33
CA THR A 474 14.45 -22.01 15.73
C THR A 474 12.96 -21.83 16.02
N VAL A 475 12.11 -22.45 15.19
CA VAL A 475 10.64 -22.29 15.27
C VAL A 475 10.10 -23.01 16.51
N MET A 476 9.25 -22.29 17.26
CA MET A 476 8.58 -22.81 18.46
C MET A 476 7.41 -23.71 18.09
N ASP A 477 7.09 -24.65 18.98
CA ASP A 477 5.92 -25.50 18.86
C ASP A 477 4.69 -24.77 19.40
N TYR A 478 3.61 -24.77 18.63
CA TYR A 478 2.31 -24.25 19.05
C TYR A 478 1.47 -25.39 19.62
N ASP A 479 1.00 -25.21 20.84
CA ASP A 479 0.02 -26.10 21.46
C ASP A 479 -1.40 -25.48 21.29
N PRO A 480 -2.27 -26.09 20.49
CA PRO A 480 -3.60 -25.53 20.23
C PRO A 480 -4.58 -25.64 21.41
N GLU A 481 -4.29 -26.50 22.41
CA GLU A 481 -5.14 -26.64 23.62
C GLU A 481 -4.85 -25.51 24.62
N THR A 482 -3.58 -25.28 24.88
CA THR A 482 -3.14 -24.23 25.81
C THR A 482 -2.97 -22.86 25.14
N LYS A 483 -2.92 -22.82 23.81
CA LYS A 483 -2.63 -21.64 22.98
C LYS A 483 -1.26 -21.00 23.28
N LEU A 484 -0.32 -21.80 23.75
CA LEU A 484 1.04 -21.35 24.07
C LEU A 484 2.03 -21.79 22.99
N TRP A 485 3.03 -20.96 22.80
CA TRP A 485 4.23 -21.27 22.03
C TRP A 485 5.35 -21.69 22.98
N SER A 486 5.99 -22.81 22.72
CA SER A 486 7.06 -23.35 23.55
C SER A 486 8.17 -23.95 22.69
N ILE A 487 9.39 -23.95 23.25
CA ILE A 487 10.52 -24.65 22.66
C ILE A 487 11.50 -25.05 23.74
N THR A 488 12.09 -26.25 23.59
CA THR A 488 13.23 -26.67 24.38
C THR A 488 14.49 -26.53 23.51
N VAL A 489 15.36 -25.61 23.88
CA VAL A 489 16.58 -25.33 23.11
C VAL A 489 17.75 -25.09 24.06
N THR A 490 18.94 -25.57 23.69
CA THR A 490 20.18 -25.29 24.45
C THR A 490 20.65 -23.89 24.11
N LEU A 491 20.68 -23.02 25.10
CA LEU A 491 21.18 -21.65 24.97
C LEU A 491 22.65 -21.58 25.41
N LYS A 492 23.43 -20.75 24.74
CA LYS A 492 24.76 -20.30 25.15
C LYS A 492 24.71 -18.85 25.63
N ASP A 493 25.82 -18.35 26.17
CA ASP A 493 25.91 -16.93 26.56
C ASP A 493 25.74 -16.03 25.31
N GLY A 494 24.85 -15.05 25.39
CA GLY A 494 24.49 -14.18 24.26
C GLY A 494 23.08 -13.60 24.33
N GLY A 495 22.73 -12.81 23.35
CA GLY A 495 21.40 -12.23 23.21
C GLY A 495 20.47 -13.08 22.34
N MET A 496 19.15 -13.00 22.58
CA MET A 496 18.15 -13.57 21.69
C MET A 496 16.94 -12.66 21.56
N LYS A 497 16.18 -12.86 20.49
CA LYS A 497 14.90 -12.20 20.23
C LYS A 497 13.87 -13.22 19.76
N PHE A 498 12.62 -12.82 19.83
CA PHE A 498 11.53 -13.52 19.17
C PHE A 498 11.19 -12.79 17.87
N ARG A 499 10.86 -13.53 16.85
CA ARG A 499 10.26 -13.02 15.61
C ARG A 499 9.21 -14.00 15.10
N LYS A 500 8.36 -13.57 14.18
CA LYS A 500 7.30 -14.40 13.62
C LYS A 500 7.51 -14.57 12.12
N ASP A 501 7.53 -15.83 11.67
CA ASP A 501 7.63 -16.21 10.24
C ASP A 501 8.82 -15.53 9.50
N GLY A 502 9.93 -15.28 10.22
CA GLY A 502 11.11 -14.60 9.67
C GLY A 502 11.07 -13.08 9.70
N ASP A 503 9.96 -12.47 10.12
CA ASP A 503 9.77 -11.02 10.15
C ASP A 503 10.06 -10.42 11.54
N TRP A 504 10.60 -9.19 11.55
CA TRP A 504 10.99 -8.44 12.74
C TRP A 504 9.89 -7.48 13.27
N SER A 505 8.64 -7.68 12.89
CA SER A 505 7.49 -6.82 13.30
C SER A 505 7.29 -6.74 14.81
#